data_dde1ac933976e4c59883939bd4ecde3f
#
_entry.id   dde1ac933976e4c59883939bd4ecde3f
#
_cell.length_a   1.000
_cell.length_b   1.000
_cell.length_c   1.000
_cell.angle_alpha   90.00
_cell.angle_beta   90.00
_cell.angle_gamma   90.00
#
_symmetry.space_group_name_H-M   'P 1'
#
loop_
_entity.id
_entity.type
_entity.pdbx_description
1 polymer ?
#
loop_
_entity_poly.entity_id
_entity_poly.type
_entity_poly.pdbx_seq_one_letter_code
_entity_poly.pdbx_strand_id
1 'polypeptide(L)'
;MKLKKLSLLLVVLFLAQFSRAQEGLPIYSDYLTDNYYLIHPSMAGVANCNKVRLTGRQQWLGQSNAPSLQTLSVNGRFGETPSAYGAIVFNDKNGYHSQTGAYLTYAHHLMFSRNPIDLNMLSFGLSAGMIQYKLDETSFLADGFDPIISGIEQSATNFNIDFGFSYHFLDFYAHATVKNVLANDGINFNEQGLSYNNLRTYLFSAGNVFSRLGSEWSYEPSIMFMHRDATKESLIDLNMKVYKEVEFGNLWAGLSYRTSLDGAEFIN
;
A
#
# COMPACT_ATOMS: atom_id res chain seq x y z
N MET A 1 4.42 -31.27 32.18
CA MET A 1 5.09 -30.08 31.62
C MET A 1 5.72 -30.29 30.23
N LYS A 2 6.33 -31.44 29.94
CA LYS A 2 6.99 -31.70 28.64
C LYS A 2 6.03 -31.82 27.45
N LEU A 3 4.84 -32.43 27.63
CA LEU A 3 3.85 -32.58 26.55
C LEU A 3 3.24 -31.23 26.08
N LYS A 4 2.96 -30.29 27.02
CA LYS A 4 2.45 -28.95 26.67
C LYS A 4 3.47 -28.11 25.89
N LYS A 5 4.76 -28.28 26.17
CA LYS A 5 5.84 -27.61 25.40
C LYS A 5 5.98 -28.19 24.01
N LEU A 6 5.79 -29.51 23.86
CA LEU A 6 5.84 -30.21 22.59
C LEU A 6 4.65 -29.84 21.69
N SER A 7 3.44 -29.76 22.24
CA SER A 7 2.27 -29.32 21.50
C SER A 7 2.36 -27.84 21.07
N LEU A 8 2.93 -26.97 21.90
CA LEU A 8 3.16 -25.57 21.53
C LEU A 8 4.21 -25.45 20.39
N LEU A 9 5.28 -26.27 20.45
CA LEU A 9 6.30 -26.31 19.40
C LEU A 9 5.73 -26.83 18.07
N LEU A 10 4.86 -27.84 18.11
CA LEU A 10 4.15 -28.35 16.93
C LEU A 10 3.20 -27.31 16.32
N VAL A 11 2.49 -26.54 17.14
CA VAL A 11 1.61 -25.45 16.67
C VAL A 11 2.44 -24.33 16.01
N VAL A 12 3.59 -23.95 16.61
CA VAL A 12 4.50 -22.95 16.03
C VAL A 12 5.11 -23.43 14.72
N LEU A 13 5.52 -24.72 14.64
CA LEU A 13 6.01 -25.35 13.41
C LEU A 13 4.93 -25.44 12.32
N PHE A 14 3.68 -25.67 12.70
CA PHE A 14 2.56 -25.73 11.76
C PHE A 14 2.20 -24.34 11.23
N LEU A 15 2.29 -23.30 12.07
CA LEU A 15 2.09 -21.89 11.66
C LEU A 15 3.23 -21.39 10.75
N ALA A 16 4.47 -21.91 10.91
CA ALA A 16 5.61 -21.56 10.07
C ALA A 16 5.50 -22.09 8.62
N GLN A 17 4.67 -23.12 8.38
CA GLN A 17 4.45 -23.68 7.03
C GLN A 17 3.58 -22.77 6.13
N PHE A 18 2.91 -21.77 6.69
CA PHE A 18 2.04 -20.84 5.93
C PHE A 18 2.75 -19.56 5.50
N SER A 19 4.03 -19.38 5.81
CA SER A 19 4.80 -18.24 5.32
C SER A 19 5.18 -18.49 3.85
N ARG A 20 4.30 -18.06 2.93
CA ARG A 20 4.62 -17.97 1.51
C ARG A 20 5.30 -16.64 1.25
N ALA A 21 6.42 -16.65 0.53
CA ALA A 21 7.04 -15.44 0.03
C ALA A 21 6.07 -14.80 -0.98
N GLN A 22 5.54 -13.63 -0.64
CA GLN A 22 4.63 -12.89 -1.51
C GLN A 22 5.44 -11.87 -2.28
N GLU A 23 5.52 -12.02 -3.58
CA GLU A 23 6.06 -11.00 -4.46
C GLU A 23 5.01 -9.92 -4.73
N GLY A 24 5.42 -8.67 -4.61
CA GLY A 24 4.87 -7.61 -5.43
C GLY A 24 3.70 -6.79 -4.92
N LEU A 25 3.42 -6.67 -3.61
CA LEU A 25 2.65 -5.50 -3.17
C LEU A 25 3.52 -4.25 -3.26
N PRO A 26 2.99 -3.14 -3.79
CA PRO A 26 3.65 -1.86 -3.60
C PRO A 26 3.85 -1.68 -2.10
N ILE A 27 5.08 -1.51 -1.67
CA ILE A 27 5.49 -1.53 -0.27
C ILE A 27 4.81 -0.37 0.52
N TYR A 28 4.41 0.70 -0.19
CA TYR A 28 3.64 1.82 0.38
C TYR A 28 2.16 1.48 0.68
N SER A 29 1.69 0.30 0.33
CA SER A 29 0.34 -0.19 0.65
C SER A 29 0.27 -0.97 1.97
N ASP A 30 1.27 -0.84 2.85
CA ASP A 30 1.20 -1.42 4.18
C ASP A 30 0.05 -0.77 4.97
N TYR A 31 -1.03 -1.51 5.09
CA TYR A 31 -2.31 -1.04 5.59
C TYR A 31 -2.26 -0.63 7.07
N LEU A 32 -1.31 -1.18 7.82
CA LEU A 32 -1.11 -0.85 9.23
C LEU A 32 -0.47 0.52 9.45
N THR A 33 0.10 1.16 8.44
CA THR A 33 0.73 2.48 8.58
C THR A 33 -0.26 3.61 8.84
N ASP A 34 -1.58 3.34 8.77
CA ASP A 34 -2.65 4.33 8.98
C ASP A 34 -2.59 5.52 8.00
N ASN A 35 -1.95 5.35 6.86
CA ASN A 35 -1.89 6.36 5.81
C ASN A 35 -2.66 5.92 4.56
N TYR A 36 -3.98 5.86 4.68
CA TYR A 36 -4.88 5.48 3.58
C TYR A 36 -4.71 6.32 2.32
N TYR A 37 -4.20 7.55 2.46
CA TYR A 37 -3.95 8.42 1.32
C TYR A 37 -2.89 7.86 0.35
N LEU A 38 -1.92 7.08 0.82
CA LEU A 38 -0.95 6.40 -0.04
C LEU A 38 -1.61 5.36 -0.97
N ILE A 39 -2.75 4.83 -0.55
CA ILE A 39 -3.49 3.77 -1.25
C ILE A 39 -4.65 4.36 -2.04
N HIS A 40 -5.42 5.25 -1.41
CA HIS A 40 -6.67 5.77 -1.92
C HIS A 40 -6.60 7.29 -2.14
N PRO A 41 -6.55 7.77 -3.40
CA PRO A 41 -6.52 9.20 -3.71
C PRO A 41 -7.67 10.00 -3.09
N SER A 42 -8.84 9.37 -2.96
CA SER A 42 -10.04 9.93 -2.36
C SER A 42 -9.88 10.28 -0.87
N MET A 43 -8.82 9.79 -0.23
CA MET A 43 -8.53 10.06 1.19
C MET A 43 -7.74 11.35 1.41
N ALA A 44 -7.30 12.04 0.35
CA ALA A 44 -6.65 13.34 0.48
C ALA A 44 -7.61 14.35 1.15
N GLY A 45 -7.18 14.96 2.25
CA GLY A 45 -7.93 15.99 2.95
C GLY A 45 -9.20 15.54 3.69
N VAL A 46 -9.46 14.24 3.83
CA VAL A 46 -10.64 13.70 4.55
C VAL A 46 -10.71 14.21 5.99
N ALA A 47 -9.58 14.33 6.67
CA ALA A 47 -9.53 14.72 8.08
C ALA A 47 -9.71 16.23 8.35
N ASN A 48 -10.05 17.03 7.35
CA ASN A 48 -10.21 18.49 7.48
C ASN A 48 -9.02 19.21 8.15
N CYS A 49 -7.82 18.68 8.00
CA CYS A 49 -6.58 19.29 8.44
C CYS A 49 -5.46 19.00 7.45
N ASN A 50 -4.43 19.84 7.44
CA ASN A 50 -3.24 19.59 6.66
C ASN A 50 -2.42 18.50 7.35
N LYS A 51 -2.06 17.45 6.62
CA LYS A 51 -1.26 16.34 7.11
C LYS A 51 0.03 16.24 6.31
N VAL A 52 1.14 16.10 7.02
CA VAL A 52 2.44 15.75 6.45
C VAL A 52 2.87 14.45 7.11
N ARG A 53 3.20 13.44 6.33
CA ARG A 53 3.67 12.15 6.84
C ARG A 53 4.92 11.73 6.10
N LEU A 54 5.93 11.37 6.88
CA LEU A 54 7.16 10.75 6.41
C LEU A 54 7.16 9.30 6.91
N THR A 55 7.33 8.36 6.02
CA THR A 55 7.43 6.94 6.36
C THR A 55 8.74 6.39 5.84
N GLY A 56 9.47 5.69 6.69
CA GLY A 56 10.66 4.95 6.32
C GLY A 56 10.49 3.48 6.70
N ARG A 57 10.81 2.57 5.79
CA ARG A 57 10.84 1.13 6.03
C ARG A 57 12.17 0.58 5.58
N GLN A 58 12.77 -0.24 6.41
CA GLN A 58 13.99 -0.98 6.11
C GLN A 58 13.77 -2.45 6.48
N GLN A 59 14.00 -3.35 5.56
CA GLN A 59 13.93 -4.79 5.80
C GLN A 59 15.34 -5.39 5.79
N TRP A 60 15.52 -6.54 6.45
CA TRP A 60 16.78 -7.31 6.48
C TRP A 60 18.00 -6.46 6.80
N LEU A 61 17.97 -5.79 7.94
CA LEU A 61 19.08 -4.96 8.43
C LEU A 61 20.40 -5.75 8.42
N GLY A 62 21.45 -5.15 7.86
CA GLY A 62 22.76 -5.76 7.74
C GLY A 62 23.02 -6.51 6.43
N GLN A 63 22.03 -6.64 5.54
CA GLN A 63 22.23 -7.17 4.20
C GLN A 63 22.51 -6.04 3.20
N SER A 64 23.45 -6.28 2.29
CA SER A 64 23.67 -5.38 1.15
C SER A 64 22.46 -5.40 0.22
N ASN A 65 22.08 -4.25 -0.32
CA ASN A 65 20.92 -4.09 -1.21
C ASN A 65 19.57 -4.56 -0.63
N ALA A 66 19.44 -4.51 0.70
CA ALA A 66 18.21 -4.85 1.39
C ALA A 66 17.05 -3.91 0.99
N PRO A 67 15.80 -4.41 0.96
CA PRO A 67 14.65 -3.60 0.63
C PRO A 67 14.48 -2.39 1.54
N SER A 68 14.30 -1.22 0.95
CA SER A 68 14.07 0.04 1.67
C SER A 68 13.03 0.87 0.94
N LEU A 69 12.09 1.43 1.71
CA LEU A 69 11.07 2.34 1.20
C LEU A 69 11.10 3.64 2.01
N GLN A 70 11.00 4.74 1.29
CA GLN A 70 10.82 6.07 1.87
C GLN A 70 9.64 6.73 1.18
N THR A 71 8.68 7.25 1.95
CA THR A 71 7.55 7.99 1.40
C THR A 71 7.36 9.30 2.14
N LEU A 72 7.13 10.36 1.40
CA LEU A 72 6.65 11.64 1.91
C LEU A 72 5.28 11.89 1.31
N SER A 73 4.28 12.12 2.14
CA SER A 73 2.95 12.51 1.70
C SER A 73 2.49 13.78 2.41
N VAL A 74 1.87 14.66 1.63
CA VAL A 74 1.25 15.91 2.11
C VAL A 74 -0.15 15.94 1.55
N ASN A 75 -1.16 16.20 2.39
CA ASN A 75 -2.52 16.40 1.92
C ASN A 75 -3.30 17.34 2.84
N GLY A 76 -4.32 17.99 2.29
CA GLY A 76 -5.17 18.91 3.03
C GLY A 76 -6.31 19.43 2.18
N ARG A 77 -7.19 20.24 2.78
CA ARG A 77 -8.26 20.92 2.07
C ARG A 77 -7.86 22.32 1.61
N PHE A 78 -8.53 22.82 0.57
CA PHE A 78 -8.43 24.21 0.17
C PHE A 78 -9.35 25.07 1.09
N GLY A 79 -8.83 25.45 2.26
CA GLY A 79 -9.62 26.16 3.28
C GLY A 79 -10.82 25.33 3.74
N GLU A 80 -11.98 25.99 3.85
CA GLU A 80 -13.24 25.34 4.26
C GLU A 80 -14.02 24.72 3.09
N THR A 81 -13.38 24.56 1.93
CA THR A 81 -14.06 24.01 0.76
C THR A 81 -14.11 22.46 0.80
N PRO A 82 -15.05 21.83 0.07
CA PRO A 82 -15.07 20.38 -0.08
C PRO A 82 -13.94 19.82 -0.94
N SER A 83 -13.14 20.68 -1.55
CA SER A 83 -12.03 20.30 -2.42
C SER A 83 -10.74 20.15 -1.63
N ALA A 84 -9.95 19.14 -1.98
CA ALA A 84 -8.71 18.81 -1.32
C ALA A 84 -7.57 18.58 -2.31
N TYR A 85 -6.36 18.72 -1.82
CA TYR A 85 -5.14 18.48 -2.57
C TYR A 85 -4.27 17.46 -1.85
N GLY A 86 -3.37 16.87 -2.60
CA GLY A 86 -2.35 16.00 -2.04
C GLY A 86 -1.14 15.87 -2.95
N ALA A 87 -0.02 15.50 -2.35
CA ALA A 87 1.20 15.14 -3.04
C ALA A 87 1.84 13.95 -2.35
N ILE A 88 2.41 13.04 -3.13
CA ILE A 88 3.16 11.88 -2.66
C ILE A 88 4.48 11.86 -3.42
N VAL A 89 5.58 11.66 -2.71
CA VAL A 89 6.88 11.32 -3.27
C VAL A 89 7.36 10.06 -2.58
N PHE A 90 7.89 9.11 -3.34
CA PHE A 90 8.42 7.89 -2.79
C PHE A 90 9.69 7.45 -3.52
N ASN A 91 10.52 6.72 -2.78
CA ASN A 91 11.66 5.99 -3.29
C ASN A 91 11.65 4.59 -2.67
N ASP A 92 11.55 3.59 -3.54
CA ASP A 92 11.55 2.18 -3.17
C ASP A 92 12.75 1.50 -3.84
N LYS A 93 13.54 0.80 -3.05
CA LYS A 93 14.68 0.03 -3.52
C LYS A 93 14.54 -1.41 -3.04
N ASN A 94 14.70 -2.36 -3.94
CA ASN A 94 14.69 -3.79 -3.63
C ASN A 94 15.76 -4.51 -4.47
N GLY A 95 16.88 -4.81 -3.87
CA GLY A 95 18.02 -5.37 -4.58
C GLY A 95 18.56 -4.37 -5.61
N TYR A 96 18.64 -4.80 -6.84
CA TYR A 96 19.09 -4.01 -8.01
C TYR A 96 17.94 -3.21 -8.67
N HIS A 97 16.70 -3.47 -8.27
CA HIS A 97 15.54 -2.72 -8.73
C HIS A 97 15.29 -1.51 -7.83
N SER A 98 14.97 -0.39 -8.44
CA SER A 98 14.47 0.77 -7.71
C SER A 98 13.33 1.46 -8.46
N GLN A 99 12.45 2.07 -7.69
CA GLN A 99 11.31 2.85 -8.18
C GLN A 99 11.29 4.18 -7.46
N THR A 100 11.31 5.26 -8.21
CA THR A 100 11.12 6.61 -7.65
C THR A 100 9.93 7.24 -8.32
N GLY A 101 9.01 7.78 -7.54
CA GLY A 101 7.79 8.35 -8.10
C GLY A 101 7.29 9.57 -7.35
N ALA A 102 6.51 10.38 -8.08
CA ALA A 102 5.79 11.52 -7.52
C ALA A 102 4.38 11.58 -8.10
N TYR A 103 3.40 11.83 -7.24
CA TYR A 103 2.00 12.00 -7.59
C TYR A 103 1.44 13.29 -7.02
N LEU A 104 0.59 13.94 -7.81
CA LEU A 104 -0.28 15.03 -7.37
C LEU A 104 -1.71 14.54 -7.35
N THR A 105 -2.46 14.92 -6.34
CA THR A 105 -3.83 14.46 -6.11
C THR A 105 -4.77 15.64 -5.99
N TYR A 106 -5.91 15.54 -6.62
CA TYR A 106 -7.10 16.34 -6.34
C TYR A 106 -8.20 15.43 -5.80
N ALA A 107 -8.85 15.84 -4.71
CA ALA A 107 -10.01 15.14 -4.18
C ALA A 107 -11.17 16.10 -3.93
N HIS A 108 -12.40 15.56 -3.94
CA HIS A 108 -13.61 16.29 -3.67
C HIS A 108 -14.53 15.49 -2.76
N HIS A 109 -15.04 16.14 -1.70
CA HIS A 109 -15.82 15.53 -0.64
C HIS A 109 -17.27 16.01 -0.67
N LEU A 110 -18.20 15.11 -0.98
CA LEU A 110 -19.64 15.39 -0.89
C LEU A 110 -20.13 15.01 0.51
N MET A 111 -20.44 16.02 1.31
CA MET A 111 -21.00 15.84 2.65
C MET A 111 -22.52 15.76 2.59
N PHE A 112 -23.10 14.61 2.95
CA PHE A 112 -24.56 14.42 3.00
C PHE A 112 -25.14 14.83 4.36
N SER A 113 -24.34 14.83 5.43
CA SER A 113 -24.73 15.35 6.75
C SER A 113 -24.08 16.71 6.99
N ARG A 114 -24.87 17.64 7.55
CA ARG A 114 -24.38 18.94 8.04
C ARG A 114 -24.03 18.90 9.54
N ASN A 115 -24.33 17.78 10.19
CA ASN A 115 -24.00 17.58 11.60
C ASN A 115 -22.53 17.15 11.72
N PRO A 116 -21.67 17.87 12.44
CA PRO A 116 -20.26 17.47 12.62
C PRO A 116 -20.08 16.18 13.41
N ILE A 117 -21.14 15.67 14.07
CA ILE A 117 -21.10 14.42 14.85
C ILE A 117 -21.34 13.20 13.94
N ASP A 118 -22.21 13.36 12.91
CA ASP A 118 -22.61 12.26 12.05
C ASP A 118 -21.86 12.35 10.71
N LEU A 119 -20.71 11.69 10.64
CA LEU A 119 -19.97 11.65 9.38
C LEU A 119 -20.77 10.85 8.34
N ASN A 120 -21.21 11.52 7.28
CA ASN A 120 -21.81 10.89 6.10
C ASN A 120 -21.27 11.60 4.86
N MET A 121 -20.26 10.98 4.23
CA MET A 121 -19.45 11.63 3.22
C MET A 121 -19.06 10.65 2.12
N LEU A 122 -19.23 11.08 0.87
CA LEU A 122 -18.68 10.42 -0.32
C LEU A 122 -17.54 11.26 -0.88
N SER A 123 -16.39 10.68 -1.08
CA SER A 123 -15.18 11.33 -1.56
C SER A 123 -14.73 10.74 -2.88
N PHE A 124 -14.33 11.58 -3.82
CA PHE A 124 -13.68 11.20 -5.08
C PHE A 124 -12.27 11.74 -5.09
N GLY A 125 -11.35 10.98 -5.67
CA GLY A 125 -9.96 11.41 -5.80
C GLY A 125 -9.37 10.97 -7.12
N LEU A 126 -8.59 11.86 -7.72
CA LEU A 126 -7.81 11.65 -8.92
C LEU A 126 -6.36 11.99 -8.62
N SER A 127 -5.44 11.06 -8.86
CA SER A 127 -4.00 11.31 -8.80
C SER A 127 -3.40 11.18 -10.18
N ALA A 128 -2.45 12.04 -10.49
CA ALA A 128 -1.62 11.96 -11.68
C ALA A 128 -0.15 12.05 -11.27
N GLY A 129 0.70 11.24 -11.86
CA GLY A 129 2.10 11.19 -11.47
C GLY A 129 2.99 10.43 -12.44
N MET A 130 4.25 10.40 -12.09
CA MET A 130 5.29 9.69 -12.84
C MET A 130 6.04 8.75 -11.92
N ILE A 131 6.38 7.57 -12.46
CA ILE A 131 7.25 6.59 -11.81
C ILE A 131 8.42 6.31 -12.75
N GLN A 132 9.62 6.45 -12.24
CA GLN A 132 10.84 6.00 -12.86
C GLN A 132 11.24 4.66 -12.25
N TYR A 133 11.36 3.66 -13.08
CA TYR A 133 11.91 2.35 -12.76
C TYR A 133 13.37 2.31 -13.16
N LYS A 134 14.22 1.67 -12.35
CA LYS A 134 15.63 1.47 -12.65
C LYS A 134 16.01 0.04 -12.31
N LEU A 135 16.87 -0.53 -13.17
CA LEU A 135 17.55 -1.80 -12.96
C LEU A 135 19.06 -1.55 -13.09
N ASP A 136 19.78 -1.82 -12.02
CA ASP A 136 21.25 -1.66 -11.97
C ASP A 136 21.93 -3.02 -12.21
N GLU A 137 22.42 -3.21 -13.44
CA GLU A 137 23.16 -4.42 -13.85
C GLU A 137 24.68 -4.22 -13.83
N THR A 138 25.18 -3.09 -13.35
CA THR A 138 26.61 -2.73 -13.43
C THR A 138 27.51 -3.72 -12.69
N SER A 139 27.00 -4.41 -11.68
CA SER A 139 27.75 -5.40 -10.90
C SER A 139 27.64 -6.84 -11.43
N PHE A 140 26.81 -7.12 -12.45
CA PHE A 140 26.53 -8.48 -12.92
C PHE A 140 27.61 -9.06 -13.83
N LEU A 141 28.47 -8.22 -14.41
CA LEU A 141 29.51 -8.66 -15.36
C LEU A 141 30.76 -9.25 -14.71
N ALA A 142 30.81 -9.38 -13.38
CA ALA A 142 32.04 -9.78 -12.69
C ALA A 142 32.50 -11.23 -12.96
N ASP A 143 31.62 -12.14 -13.39
CA ASP A 143 31.91 -13.58 -13.47
C ASP A 143 31.71 -14.24 -14.86
N GLY A 144 31.55 -13.45 -15.93
CA GLY A 144 31.43 -13.97 -17.28
C GLY A 144 30.53 -13.15 -18.20
N PHE A 145 30.70 -13.35 -19.51
CA PHE A 145 29.86 -12.69 -20.51
C PHE A 145 28.50 -13.40 -20.62
N ASP A 146 27.42 -12.71 -20.25
CA ASP A 146 26.04 -13.11 -20.51
C ASP A 146 25.43 -12.13 -21.52
N PRO A 147 24.97 -12.59 -22.70
CA PRO A 147 24.42 -11.72 -23.73
C PRO A 147 23.09 -11.07 -23.34
N ILE A 148 22.42 -11.54 -22.26
CA ILE A 148 21.16 -10.97 -21.75
C ILE A 148 21.44 -9.79 -20.82
N ILE A 149 22.60 -9.77 -20.14
CA ILE A 149 22.98 -8.72 -19.19
C ILE A 149 23.63 -7.58 -19.94
N SER A 150 23.04 -6.40 -19.86
CA SER A 150 23.57 -5.19 -20.52
C SER A 150 24.79 -4.60 -19.79
N GLY A 151 24.92 -4.88 -18.48
CA GLY A 151 26.00 -4.35 -17.63
C GLY A 151 25.93 -2.85 -17.36
N ILE A 152 24.79 -2.22 -17.61
CA ILE A 152 24.53 -0.80 -17.41
C ILE A 152 23.34 -0.57 -16.50
N GLU A 153 23.16 0.66 -16.01
CA GLU A 153 21.91 1.07 -15.36
C GLU A 153 20.86 1.33 -16.45
N GLN A 154 19.80 0.54 -16.43
CA GLN A 154 18.65 0.72 -17.30
C GLN A 154 17.55 1.50 -16.58
N SER A 155 16.86 2.40 -17.26
CA SER A 155 15.75 3.14 -16.66
C SER A 155 14.60 3.36 -17.64
N ALA A 156 13.37 3.37 -17.10
CA ALA A 156 12.16 3.70 -17.83
C ALA A 156 11.23 4.55 -16.96
N THR A 157 10.54 5.51 -17.58
CA THR A 157 9.62 6.40 -16.89
C THR A 157 8.22 6.25 -17.45
N ASN A 158 7.24 6.09 -16.55
CA ASN A 158 5.84 5.99 -16.89
C ASN A 158 5.03 7.12 -16.26
N PHE A 159 4.07 7.62 -17.02
CA PHE A 159 3.02 8.47 -16.50
C PHE A 159 1.82 7.62 -16.10
N ASN A 160 1.29 7.84 -14.91
CA ASN A 160 0.18 7.10 -14.34
C ASN A 160 -0.93 8.03 -13.87
N ILE A 161 -2.15 7.50 -13.94
CA ILE A 161 -3.34 8.10 -13.36
C ILE A 161 -4.00 7.08 -12.44
N ASP A 162 -4.33 7.51 -11.21
CA ASP A 162 -5.08 6.72 -10.24
C ASP A 162 -6.42 7.40 -9.98
N PHE A 163 -7.48 6.63 -9.88
CA PHE A 163 -8.81 7.11 -9.54
C PHE A 163 -9.38 6.32 -8.37
N GLY A 164 -10.00 7.01 -7.42
CA GLY A 164 -10.60 6.36 -6.26
C GLY A 164 -11.83 7.08 -5.75
N PHE A 165 -12.65 6.35 -5.03
CA PHE A 165 -13.73 6.89 -4.22
C PHE A 165 -13.76 6.23 -2.84
N SER A 166 -14.27 6.96 -1.86
CA SER A 166 -14.39 6.54 -0.47
C SER A 166 -15.74 6.97 0.08
N TYR A 167 -16.35 6.09 0.81
CA TYR A 167 -17.59 6.37 1.54
C TYR A 167 -17.36 6.20 3.03
N HIS A 168 -17.77 7.20 3.81
CA HIS A 168 -17.75 7.18 5.27
C HIS A 168 -19.15 7.41 5.79
N PHE A 169 -19.58 6.54 6.69
CA PHE A 169 -20.85 6.66 7.40
C PHE A 169 -20.65 6.32 8.87
N LEU A 170 -20.69 7.31 9.73
CA LEU A 170 -20.33 7.17 11.15
C LEU A 170 -18.93 6.55 11.29
N ASP A 171 -18.85 5.41 11.94
CA ASP A 171 -17.63 4.64 12.18
C ASP A 171 -17.29 3.67 11.04
N PHE A 172 -18.20 3.49 10.08
CA PHE A 172 -17.98 2.64 8.91
C PHE A 172 -17.29 3.41 7.79
N TYR A 173 -16.37 2.74 7.11
CA TYR A 173 -15.76 3.25 5.89
C TYR A 173 -15.56 2.15 4.85
N ALA A 174 -15.61 2.56 3.58
CA ALA A 174 -15.26 1.73 2.44
C ALA A 174 -14.54 2.57 1.38
N HIS A 175 -13.54 1.98 0.75
CA HIS A 175 -12.73 2.63 -0.28
C HIS A 175 -12.61 1.72 -1.48
N ALA A 176 -12.61 2.29 -2.68
CA ALA A 176 -12.28 1.60 -3.91
C ALA A 176 -11.35 2.48 -4.75
N THR A 177 -10.32 1.87 -5.32
CA THR A 177 -9.32 2.59 -6.12
C THR A 177 -8.87 1.74 -7.29
N VAL A 178 -8.72 2.36 -8.43
CA VAL A 178 -8.01 1.81 -9.59
C VAL A 178 -6.71 2.58 -9.71
N LYS A 179 -5.58 1.89 -9.54
CA LYS A 179 -4.24 2.44 -9.77
C LYS A 179 -3.77 2.10 -11.17
N ASN A 180 -2.94 2.99 -11.72
CA ASN A 180 -2.35 2.81 -13.05
C ASN A 180 -3.41 2.60 -14.12
N VAL A 181 -4.41 3.49 -14.20
CA VAL A 181 -5.52 3.41 -15.19
C VAL A 181 -4.98 3.34 -16.61
N LEU A 182 -3.85 4.05 -16.88
CA LEU A 182 -3.14 4.04 -18.16
C LEU A 182 -2.14 2.88 -18.26
N ALA A 183 -2.45 1.73 -17.65
CA ALA A 183 -1.57 0.57 -17.69
C ALA A 183 -1.13 0.24 -19.12
N ASN A 184 0.17 0.04 -19.28
CA ASN A 184 0.77 -0.48 -20.52
C ASN A 184 1.19 -1.92 -20.28
N ASP A 185 1.10 -2.77 -21.30
CA ASP A 185 1.42 -4.21 -21.24
C ASP A 185 2.91 -4.50 -20.98
N GLY A 186 3.73 -3.48 -20.83
CA GLY A 186 5.14 -3.56 -20.42
C GLY A 186 5.90 -2.27 -20.70
N ILE A 187 6.87 -2.01 -19.85
CA ILE A 187 7.90 -0.97 -20.06
C ILE A 187 9.09 -1.70 -20.67
N ASN A 188 9.37 -1.43 -21.91
CA ASN A 188 10.56 -1.98 -22.56
C ASN A 188 11.79 -1.15 -22.11
N PHE A 189 12.71 -1.78 -21.40
CA PHE A 189 13.99 -1.20 -21.01
C PHE A 189 15.00 -1.29 -22.14
N ASN A 190 14.81 -1.60 -23.28
CA ASN A 190 15.65 -1.57 -24.49
C ASN A 190 15.03 -2.45 -25.57
N GLU A 191 15.62 -2.40 -26.79
CA GLU A 191 15.33 -3.28 -27.91
C GLU A 191 15.50 -4.78 -27.60
N GLN A 192 16.01 -5.14 -26.42
CA GLN A 192 16.31 -6.50 -25.96
C GLN A 192 15.18 -7.17 -25.16
N GLY A 193 14.04 -6.52 -24.99
CA GLY A 193 12.80 -7.18 -24.53
C GLY A 193 12.64 -7.35 -23.01
N LEU A 194 13.46 -6.72 -22.17
CA LEU A 194 13.17 -6.61 -20.73
C LEU A 194 12.00 -5.65 -20.53
N SER A 195 10.84 -6.20 -20.20
CA SER A 195 9.65 -5.39 -19.93
C SER A 195 9.35 -5.33 -18.44
N TYR A 196 9.12 -4.13 -17.94
CA TYR A 196 8.58 -3.93 -16.60
C TYR A 196 7.08 -3.63 -16.70
N ASN A 197 6.29 -4.43 -16.03
CA ASN A 197 4.85 -4.31 -16.16
C ASN A 197 4.30 -3.18 -15.27
N ASN A 198 3.78 -2.10 -15.89
CA ASN A 198 3.00 -1.08 -15.20
C ASN A 198 1.56 -1.57 -15.06
N LEU A 199 1.32 -2.45 -14.08
CA LEU A 199 0.08 -3.20 -13.97
C LEU A 199 -1.05 -2.37 -13.39
N ARG A 200 -2.21 -2.40 -14.05
CA ARG A 200 -3.45 -1.89 -13.47
C ARG A 200 -3.81 -2.71 -12.24
N THR A 201 -4.08 -2.00 -11.15
CA THR A 201 -4.37 -2.61 -9.86
C THR A 201 -5.70 -2.07 -9.33
N TYR A 202 -6.59 -2.98 -8.97
CA TYR A 202 -7.85 -2.69 -8.30
C TYR A 202 -7.67 -2.92 -6.80
N LEU A 203 -8.02 -1.94 -6.00
CA LEU A 203 -7.94 -1.97 -4.55
C LEU A 203 -9.31 -1.69 -3.96
N PHE A 204 -9.74 -2.53 -3.06
CA PHE A 204 -10.97 -2.34 -2.30
C PHE A 204 -10.67 -2.56 -0.82
N SER A 205 -11.12 -1.65 0.04
CA SER A 205 -10.98 -1.81 1.47
C SER A 205 -12.22 -1.35 2.21
N ALA A 206 -12.53 -2.00 3.33
CA ALA A 206 -13.64 -1.62 4.19
C ALA A 206 -13.29 -1.94 5.65
N GLY A 207 -13.85 -1.16 6.56
CA GLY A 207 -13.67 -1.35 7.99
C GLY A 207 -14.74 -0.62 8.80
N ASN A 208 -14.75 -0.90 10.08
CA ASN A 208 -15.62 -0.24 11.03
C ASN A 208 -14.93 -0.09 12.39
N VAL A 209 -15.10 1.06 13.02
CA VAL A 209 -14.61 1.28 14.39
C VAL A 209 -15.74 0.97 15.38
N PHE A 210 -15.49 0.06 16.29
CA PHE A 210 -16.41 -0.30 17.37
C PHE A 210 -15.92 0.32 18.66
N SER A 211 -16.63 1.32 19.15
CA SER A 211 -16.42 1.95 20.45
C SER A 211 -17.66 1.78 21.32
N ARG A 212 -17.46 1.54 22.61
CA ARG A 212 -18.55 1.48 23.58
C ARG A 212 -18.50 2.74 24.45
N LEU A 213 -19.65 3.34 24.65
CA LEU A 213 -19.78 4.53 25.51
C LEU A 213 -19.20 4.24 26.91
N GLY A 214 -18.27 5.07 27.36
CA GLY A 214 -17.55 4.92 28.64
C GLY A 214 -16.43 3.87 28.65
N SER A 215 -16.07 3.31 27.51
CA SER A 215 -14.89 2.45 27.37
C SER A 215 -13.69 3.22 26.83
N GLU A 216 -12.54 3.03 27.44
CA GLU A 216 -11.27 3.54 26.92
C GLU A 216 -10.75 2.75 25.71
N TRP A 217 -11.43 1.63 25.35
CA TRP A 217 -11.02 0.73 24.31
C TRP A 217 -11.92 0.82 23.08
N SER A 218 -11.31 0.85 21.89
CA SER A 218 -11.99 0.76 20.60
C SER A 218 -11.31 -0.29 19.72
N TYR A 219 -12.08 -0.92 18.83
CA TYR A 219 -11.63 -2.00 17.96
C TYR A 219 -11.98 -1.67 16.52
N GLU A 220 -11.02 -1.85 15.61
CA GLU A 220 -11.18 -1.58 14.18
C GLU A 220 -10.81 -2.82 13.35
N PRO A 221 -11.75 -3.77 13.12
CA PRO A 221 -11.58 -4.76 12.10
C PRO A 221 -11.66 -4.12 10.72
N SER A 222 -10.79 -4.55 9.81
CA SER A 222 -10.84 -4.10 8.42
C SER A 222 -10.32 -5.17 7.46
N ILE A 223 -10.73 -5.04 6.22
CA ILE A 223 -10.35 -5.91 5.11
C ILE A 223 -9.84 -5.06 3.96
N MET A 224 -8.81 -5.53 3.27
CA MET A 224 -8.37 -4.99 1.99
C MET A 224 -8.25 -6.13 0.98
N PHE A 225 -8.79 -5.90 -0.21
CA PHE A 225 -8.65 -6.77 -1.36
C PHE A 225 -7.87 -6.03 -2.45
N MET A 226 -6.92 -6.71 -3.07
CA MET A 226 -6.17 -6.21 -4.21
C MET A 226 -6.22 -7.22 -5.35
N HIS A 227 -6.43 -6.73 -6.58
CA HIS A 227 -6.37 -7.52 -7.79
C HIS A 227 -5.54 -6.81 -8.85
N ARG A 228 -4.60 -7.54 -9.47
CA ARG A 228 -3.81 -7.08 -10.62
C ARG A 228 -4.33 -7.69 -11.90
N ASP A 229 -4.67 -6.84 -12.85
CA ASP A 229 -5.36 -7.27 -14.07
C ASP A 229 -4.51 -8.20 -14.95
N ALA A 230 -3.27 -7.84 -15.22
CA ALA A 230 -2.43 -8.59 -16.17
C ALA A 230 -1.91 -9.92 -15.58
N THR A 231 -1.46 -9.93 -14.32
CA THR A 231 -0.96 -11.14 -13.66
C THR A 231 -2.07 -12.01 -13.08
N LYS A 232 -3.32 -11.50 -13.02
CA LYS A 232 -4.47 -12.13 -12.34
C LYS A 232 -4.24 -12.38 -10.85
N GLU A 233 -3.22 -11.80 -10.28
CA GLU A 233 -2.85 -11.94 -8.88
C GLU A 233 -3.87 -11.24 -7.99
N SER A 234 -4.38 -11.95 -6.99
CA SER A 234 -5.34 -11.45 -6.02
C SER A 234 -4.85 -11.66 -4.60
N LEU A 235 -4.90 -10.61 -3.80
CA LEU A 235 -4.48 -10.64 -2.40
C LEU A 235 -5.60 -10.14 -1.50
N ILE A 236 -5.66 -10.70 -0.30
CA ILE A 236 -6.57 -10.28 0.75
C ILE A 236 -5.79 -10.03 2.04
N ASP A 237 -6.04 -8.90 2.67
CA ASP A 237 -5.53 -8.54 3.98
C ASP A 237 -6.68 -8.47 4.97
N LEU A 238 -6.57 -9.21 6.06
CA LEU A 238 -7.46 -9.12 7.21
C LEU A 238 -6.71 -8.40 8.32
N ASN A 239 -7.27 -7.30 8.81
CA ASN A 239 -6.63 -6.45 9.79
C ASN A 239 -7.50 -6.28 11.03
N MET A 240 -6.85 -6.15 12.18
CA MET A 240 -7.48 -5.79 13.44
C MET A 240 -6.60 -4.76 14.14
N LYS A 241 -7.12 -3.57 14.38
CA LYS A 241 -6.49 -2.57 15.25
C LYS A 241 -7.27 -2.46 16.56
N VAL A 242 -6.55 -2.22 17.61
CA VAL A 242 -7.09 -1.97 18.95
C VAL A 242 -6.52 -0.63 19.44
N TYR A 243 -7.38 0.25 19.87
CA TYR A 243 -7.02 1.56 20.40
C TYR A 243 -7.33 1.61 21.89
N LYS A 244 -6.47 2.29 22.62
CA LYS A 244 -6.69 2.62 24.04
C LYS A 244 -6.52 4.11 24.22
N GLU A 245 -7.57 4.76 24.71
CA GLU A 245 -7.52 6.15 25.13
C GLU A 245 -6.73 6.26 26.45
N VAL A 246 -5.78 7.20 26.50
CA VAL A 246 -4.96 7.50 27.66
C VAL A 246 -4.89 9.02 27.81
N GLU A 247 -4.50 9.51 29.01
CA GLU A 247 -4.49 10.95 29.33
C GLU A 247 -3.70 11.81 28.33
N PHE A 248 -2.67 11.27 27.71
CA PHE A 248 -1.81 12.00 26.75
C PHE A 248 -2.14 11.73 25.28
N GLY A 249 -3.19 10.94 24.96
CA GLY A 249 -3.60 10.63 23.58
C GLY A 249 -4.11 9.21 23.41
N ASN A 250 -4.01 8.67 22.20
CA ASN A 250 -4.44 7.32 21.86
C ASN A 250 -3.24 6.42 21.58
N LEU A 251 -3.14 5.31 22.29
CA LEU A 251 -2.25 4.21 21.95
C LEU A 251 -2.99 3.21 21.05
N TRP A 252 -2.31 2.66 20.08
CA TRP A 252 -2.88 1.61 19.27
C TRP A 252 -1.90 0.49 18.96
N ALA A 253 -2.43 -0.71 18.75
CA ALA A 253 -1.71 -1.87 18.24
C ALA A 253 -2.55 -2.56 17.16
N GLY A 254 -1.89 -3.20 16.22
CA GLY A 254 -2.59 -3.89 15.14
C GLY A 254 -1.92 -5.18 14.72
N LEU A 255 -2.74 -6.09 14.19
CA LEU A 255 -2.33 -7.32 13.55
C LEU A 255 -2.91 -7.36 12.15
N SER A 256 -2.12 -7.87 11.20
CA SER A 256 -2.53 -8.09 9.82
C SER A 256 -2.20 -9.51 9.41
N TYR A 257 -3.13 -10.15 8.71
CA TYR A 257 -2.91 -11.41 8.04
C TYR A 257 -3.16 -11.22 6.55
N ARG A 258 -2.13 -11.48 5.75
CA ARG A 258 -2.16 -11.37 4.29
C ARG A 258 -2.07 -12.74 3.66
N THR A 259 -2.91 -13.01 2.66
CA THR A 259 -2.87 -14.22 1.88
C THR A 259 -3.16 -13.95 0.41
N SER A 260 -2.52 -14.71 -0.48
CA SER A 260 -2.89 -14.78 -1.89
C SER A 260 -4.11 -15.68 -2.04
N LEU A 261 -5.04 -15.27 -2.90
CA LEU A 261 -6.18 -16.09 -3.31
C LEU A 261 -5.85 -16.98 -4.50
N ASP A 262 -4.77 -16.67 -5.20
CA ASP A 262 -4.30 -17.44 -6.34
C ASP A 262 -3.54 -18.65 -5.79
N GLY A 263 -4.11 -19.83 -5.97
CA GLY A 263 -3.39 -21.08 -5.71
C GLY A 263 -2.13 -21.09 -6.57
N ALA A 264 -0.97 -21.39 -6.00
CA ALA A 264 0.21 -21.66 -6.80
C ALA A 264 -0.07 -22.93 -7.65
N GLU A 265 -0.58 -22.73 -8.85
CA GLU A 265 -0.58 -23.77 -9.87
C GLU A 265 0.89 -23.95 -10.28
N PHE A 266 1.54 -24.95 -9.72
CA PHE A 266 2.76 -25.46 -10.31
C PHE A 266 2.33 -26.09 -11.64
N ILE A 267 2.56 -25.39 -12.73
CA ILE A 267 2.51 -25.98 -14.07
C ILE A 267 3.70 -26.95 -14.12
N ASN A 268 3.38 -28.24 -14.05
CA ASN A 268 4.34 -29.33 -14.30
C ASN A 268 4.69 -29.40 -15.78
#